data_5a39d654356caa8b8f6cb91ce1ffd828
#
_entry.id   5a39d654356caa8b8f6cb91ce1ffd828
#
_cell.length_a   1.000
_cell.length_b   1.000
_cell.length_c   1.000
_cell.angle_alpha   90.00
_cell.angle_beta   90.00
_cell.angle_gamma   90.00
#
_symmetry.space_group_name_H-M   'P 1'
#
loop_
_entity.id
_entity.type
_entity.pdbx_description
1 polymer ?
#
loop_
_entity_poly.entity_id
_entity_poly.type
_entity_poly.pdbx_seq_one_letter_code
_entity_poly.pdbx_strand_id
1 'polypeptide(L)'
;MVGSNGYWNRITQIIEWLDTTPNRFSIQIGMLRAENLYHIKNGAFGISTEFANRVVGHLPEINRTWLLTGVGNMLVAEVNSGTNIPFYDEDVIDILPKIEQMKPSGFASLPFTERCDFIARTSLKTTTRNQPVRLFLRYEDALHIESEREYVFYTFGGVIWCKVVSVNASSLSITLVKSGQHIDIELTDIRQSWLVVARMEID
;
A
#
# COMPACT_ATOMS: atom_id res chain seq x y z
N MET A 1 11.67 25.75 -9.42
CA MET A 1 11.42 24.39 -9.94
C MET A 1 10.25 23.86 -9.13
N VAL A 2 9.09 23.67 -9.78
CA VAL A 2 7.91 23.07 -9.16
C VAL A 2 8.26 21.61 -8.97
N GLY A 3 8.34 21.13 -7.72
CA GLY A 3 8.56 19.72 -7.42
C GLY A 3 7.48 18.91 -8.13
N SER A 4 7.87 17.91 -8.91
CA SER A 4 6.91 17.05 -9.61
C SER A 4 6.03 16.39 -8.55
N ASN A 5 4.73 16.72 -8.57
CA ASN A 5 3.73 16.09 -7.73
C ASN A 5 3.70 14.58 -8.06
N GLY A 6 4.16 13.73 -7.13
CA GLY A 6 4.24 12.28 -7.35
C GLY A 6 2.90 11.65 -7.75
N TYR A 7 1.78 12.21 -7.29
CA TYR A 7 0.45 11.78 -7.71
C TYR A 7 0.17 12.05 -9.18
N TRP A 8 0.51 13.26 -9.67
CA TRP A 8 0.34 13.60 -11.08
C TRP A 8 1.24 12.76 -11.97
N ASN A 9 2.47 12.50 -11.54
CA ASN A 9 3.39 11.65 -12.30
C ASN A 9 2.83 10.24 -12.54
N ARG A 10 2.20 9.63 -11.53
CA ARG A 10 1.53 8.32 -11.68
C ARG A 10 0.37 8.38 -12.67
N ILE A 11 -0.45 9.43 -12.60
CA ILE A 11 -1.55 9.61 -13.56
C ILE A 11 -1.02 9.80 -14.98
N THR A 12 0.06 10.57 -15.14
CA THR A 12 0.72 10.78 -16.45
C THR A 12 1.22 9.48 -17.04
N GLN A 13 1.85 8.60 -16.24
CA GLN A 13 2.29 7.29 -16.69
C GLN A 13 1.13 6.42 -17.22
N ILE A 14 -0.04 6.44 -16.55
CA ILE A 14 -1.23 5.72 -17.05
C ILE A 14 -1.70 6.32 -18.38
N ILE A 15 -1.76 7.65 -18.49
CA ILE A 15 -2.21 8.35 -19.69
C ILE A 15 -1.27 8.04 -20.88
N GLU A 16 0.04 8.02 -20.65
CA GLU A 16 1.05 7.64 -21.64
C GLU A 16 0.93 6.17 -22.03
N TRP A 17 0.75 5.28 -21.07
CA TRP A 17 0.54 3.85 -21.32
C TRP A 17 -0.70 3.57 -22.18
N LEU A 18 -1.79 4.35 -21.97
CA LEU A 18 -3.02 4.26 -22.76
C LEU A 18 -2.94 4.99 -24.11
N ASP A 19 -1.83 5.66 -24.41
CA ASP A 19 -1.66 6.53 -25.59
C ASP A 19 -2.85 7.51 -25.74
N THR A 20 -3.19 8.21 -24.67
CA THR A 20 -4.38 9.05 -24.61
C THR A 20 -4.10 10.44 -24.05
N THR A 21 -5.15 11.26 -23.91
CA THR A 21 -5.06 12.60 -23.29
C THR A 21 -5.74 12.63 -21.94
N PRO A 22 -5.41 13.59 -21.04
CA PRO A 22 -6.07 13.71 -19.74
C PRO A 22 -7.60 13.79 -19.82
N ASN A 23 -8.12 14.48 -20.83
CA ASN A 23 -9.56 14.61 -21.02
C ASN A 23 -10.21 13.28 -21.43
N ARG A 24 -9.59 12.55 -22.36
CA ARG A 24 -10.10 11.22 -22.77
C ARG A 24 -9.95 10.21 -21.64
N PHE A 25 -8.85 10.25 -20.91
CA PHE A 25 -8.66 9.41 -19.74
C PHE A 25 -9.77 9.64 -18.70
N SER A 26 -10.13 10.90 -18.40
CA SER A 26 -11.23 11.19 -17.45
C SER A 26 -12.55 10.57 -17.89
N ILE A 27 -12.89 10.67 -19.17
CA ILE A 27 -14.11 10.06 -19.75
C ILE A 27 -14.03 8.52 -19.62
N GLN A 28 -12.89 7.93 -19.95
CA GLN A 28 -12.67 6.47 -19.92
C GLN A 28 -12.87 5.88 -18.52
N ILE A 29 -12.48 6.60 -17.47
CA ILE A 29 -12.72 6.19 -16.07
C ILE A 29 -14.07 6.66 -15.51
N GLY A 30 -15.01 7.04 -16.38
CA GLY A 30 -16.39 7.39 -16.01
C GLY A 30 -16.53 8.75 -15.30
N MET A 31 -15.62 9.70 -15.53
CA MET A 31 -15.73 11.05 -15.00
C MET A 31 -16.40 11.97 -16.03
N LEU A 32 -17.35 12.78 -15.59
CA LEU A 32 -18.03 13.74 -16.46
C LEU A 32 -17.12 14.91 -16.87
N ARG A 33 -16.11 15.25 -16.05
CA ARG A 33 -15.20 16.38 -16.25
C ARG A 33 -13.81 16.07 -15.72
N ALA A 34 -12.79 16.64 -16.35
CA ALA A 34 -11.38 16.48 -15.97
C ALA A 34 -10.94 17.38 -14.80
N GLU A 35 -11.85 18.11 -14.15
CA GLU A 35 -11.50 19.08 -13.09
C GLU A 35 -10.71 18.45 -11.94
N ASN A 36 -11.08 17.26 -11.50
CA ASN A 36 -10.35 16.54 -10.44
C ASN A 36 -8.92 16.19 -10.85
N LEU A 37 -8.68 15.87 -12.12
CA LEU A 37 -7.32 15.64 -12.64
C LEU A 37 -6.48 16.91 -12.58
N TYR A 38 -7.06 18.06 -12.89
CA TYR A 38 -6.36 19.34 -12.80
C TYR A 38 -6.03 19.73 -11.36
N HIS A 39 -6.90 19.40 -10.40
CA HIS A 39 -6.61 19.63 -8.99
C HIS A 39 -5.45 18.76 -8.51
N ILE A 40 -5.38 17.49 -8.93
CA ILE A 40 -4.24 16.62 -8.63
C ILE A 40 -2.97 17.13 -9.32
N LYS A 41 -3.06 17.55 -10.58
CA LYS A 41 -1.94 18.14 -11.35
C LYS A 41 -1.35 19.36 -10.64
N ASN A 42 -2.20 20.23 -10.13
CA ASN A 42 -1.79 21.46 -9.45
C ASN A 42 -1.36 21.23 -7.98
N GLY A 43 -1.40 19.97 -7.51
CA GLY A 43 -1.01 19.62 -6.14
C GLY A 43 -2.02 20.05 -5.06
N ALA A 44 -3.23 20.45 -5.46
CA ALA A 44 -4.29 20.82 -4.51
C ALA A 44 -4.81 19.61 -3.74
N PHE A 45 -4.84 18.43 -4.39
CA PHE A 45 -5.28 17.17 -3.80
C PHE A 45 -4.34 16.03 -4.20
N GLY A 46 -4.30 14.98 -3.34
CA GLY A 46 -3.71 13.68 -3.67
C GLY A 46 -4.69 12.79 -4.44
N ILE A 47 -4.27 11.57 -4.73
CA ILE A 47 -5.14 10.52 -5.26
C ILE A 47 -5.96 9.95 -4.10
N SER A 48 -7.29 10.16 -4.13
CA SER A 48 -8.19 9.58 -3.14
C SER A 48 -8.45 8.10 -3.41
N THR A 49 -8.83 7.37 -2.37
CA THR A 49 -9.28 5.98 -2.46
C THR A 49 -10.42 5.81 -3.49
N GLU A 50 -11.38 6.72 -3.49
CA GLU A 50 -12.49 6.71 -4.45
C GLU A 50 -12.01 6.86 -5.90
N PHE A 51 -11.09 7.80 -6.13
CA PHE A 51 -10.49 7.99 -7.45
C PHE A 51 -9.72 6.73 -7.88
N ALA A 52 -8.91 6.14 -7.00
CA ALA A 52 -8.18 4.92 -7.29
C ALA A 52 -9.12 3.74 -7.61
N ASN A 53 -10.19 3.55 -6.83
CA ASN A 53 -11.20 2.52 -7.09
C ASN A 53 -11.89 2.72 -8.45
N ARG A 54 -12.18 3.95 -8.81
CA ARG A 54 -12.74 4.30 -10.13
C ARG A 54 -11.79 3.94 -11.26
N VAL A 55 -10.50 4.28 -11.13
CA VAL A 55 -9.49 3.92 -12.12
C VAL A 55 -9.41 2.41 -12.30
N VAL A 56 -9.24 1.64 -11.23
CA VAL A 56 -9.10 0.18 -11.35
C VAL A 56 -10.40 -0.52 -11.74
N GLY A 57 -11.55 0.08 -11.47
CA GLY A 57 -12.84 -0.43 -11.93
C GLY A 57 -13.01 -0.38 -13.45
N HIS A 58 -12.33 0.56 -14.14
CA HIS A 58 -12.36 0.69 -15.60
C HIS A 58 -11.08 0.17 -16.26
N LEU A 59 -9.97 0.11 -15.52
CA LEU A 59 -8.66 -0.34 -15.95
C LEU A 59 -8.12 -1.36 -14.93
N PRO A 60 -8.62 -2.60 -14.97
CA PRO A 60 -8.26 -3.63 -13.99
C PRO A 60 -6.77 -4.03 -14.05
N GLU A 61 -6.07 -3.67 -15.14
CA GLU A 61 -4.63 -3.87 -15.29
C GLU A 61 -3.81 -2.94 -14.41
N ILE A 62 -4.39 -1.84 -13.92
CA ILE A 62 -3.68 -0.88 -13.08
C ILE A 62 -3.62 -1.38 -11.64
N ASN A 63 -2.41 -1.38 -11.09
CA ASN A 63 -2.18 -1.70 -9.69
C ASN A 63 -2.68 -0.56 -8.79
N ARG A 64 -3.74 -0.84 -8.02
CA ARG A 64 -4.35 0.13 -7.09
C ARG A 64 -3.35 0.62 -6.03
N THR A 65 -2.54 -0.28 -5.47
CA THR A 65 -1.53 0.08 -4.47
C THR A 65 -0.50 1.04 -5.04
N TRP A 66 0.04 0.72 -6.22
CA TRP A 66 0.96 1.62 -6.90
C TRP A 66 0.31 2.99 -7.17
N LEU A 67 -0.93 3.02 -7.61
CA LEU A 67 -1.61 4.28 -7.88
C LEU A 67 -1.75 5.15 -6.63
N LEU A 68 -2.07 4.56 -5.48
CA LEU A 68 -2.23 5.28 -4.21
C LEU A 68 -0.90 5.66 -3.57
N THR A 69 0.07 4.74 -3.55
CA THR A 69 1.27 4.86 -2.71
C THR A 69 2.56 5.07 -3.51
N GLY A 70 2.56 4.76 -4.81
CA GLY A 70 3.77 4.72 -5.64
C GLY A 70 4.60 3.44 -5.46
N VAL A 71 4.16 2.51 -4.60
CA VAL A 71 4.88 1.26 -4.31
C VAL A 71 4.47 0.16 -5.28
N GLY A 72 5.44 -0.61 -5.76
CA GLY A 72 5.22 -1.70 -6.71
C GLY A 72 5.19 -1.24 -8.18
N ASN A 73 4.67 -2.08 -9.05
CA ASN A 73 4.55 -1.82 -10.48
C ASN A 73 3.20 -1.17 -10.82
N MET A 74 3.20 -0.31 -11.84
CA MET A 74 1.99 0.34 -12.37
C MET A 74 0.93 -0.67 -12.79
N LEU A 75 1.32 -1.75 -13.45
CA LEU A 75 0.43 -2.79 -13.92
C LEU A 75 0.34 -3.93 -12.91
N VAL A 76 -0.86 -4.49 -12.77
CA VAL A 76 -1.06 -5.77 -12.10
C VAL A 76 -0.38 -6.82 -12.96
N ALA A 77 0.67 -7.45 -12.44
CA ALA A 77 1.31 -8.53 -13.18
C ALA A 77 0.33 -9.70 -13.32
N GLU A 78 0.24 -10.26 -14.52
CA GLU A 78 -0.39 -11.55 -14.69
C GLU A 78 0.29 -12.56 -13.73
N VAL A 79 -0.51 -13.37 -13.06
CA VAL A 79 -0.11 -14.30 -11.99
C VAL A 79 0.99 -15.31 -12.40
N ASN A 80 1.44 -15.32 -13.65
CA ASN A 80 2.32 -16.33 -14.25
C ASN A 80 3.74 -15.89 -14.61
N SER A 81 4.17 -14.66 -14.33
CA SER A 81 5.58 -14.27 -14.54
C SER A 81 6.11 -13.64 -13.26
N GLY A 82 7.17 -14.20 -12.71
CA GLY A 82 7.80 -13.82 -11.45
C GLY A 82 7.81 -12.30 -11.22
N THR A 83 6.90 -11.85 -10.39
CA THR A 83 6.72 -10.44 -10.08
C THR A 83 7.97 -9.93 -9.37
N ASN A 84 8.61 -8.92 -9.94
CA ASN A 84 9.68 -8.20 -9.26
C ASN A 84 9.09 -7.41 -8.09
N ILE A 85 9.05 -8.04 -6.93
CA ILE A 85 8.56 -7.43 -5.69
C ILE A 85 9.67 -6.55 -5.14
N PRO A 86 9.45 -5.23 -4.97
CA PRO A 86 10.44 -4.36 -4.37
C PRO A 86 10.70 -4.77 -2.92
N PHE A 87 11.96 -4.82 -2.53
CA PHE A 87 12.32 -5.04 -1.13
C PHE A 87 13.16 -3.87 -0.58
N TYR A 88 13.01 -3.65 0.73
CA TYR A 88 13.69 -2.61 1.48
C TYR A 88 14.46 -3.26 2.63
N ASP A 89 15.74 -2.89 2.79
CA ASP A 89 16.58 -3.36 3.91
C ASP A 89 16.38 -2.50 5.17
N GLU A 90 15.73 -1.35 5.02
CA GLU A 90 15.33 -0.50 6.13
C GLU A 90 14.15 -1.11 6.89
N ASP A 91 13.95 -0.63 8.12
CA ASP A 91 12.86 -1.08 8.97
C ASP A 91 11.52 -0.56 8.46
N VAL A 92 10.50 -1.40 8.52
CA VAL A 92 9.12 -1.05 8.13
C VAL A 92 8.61 0.21 8.86
N ILE A 93 9.04 0.43 10.09
CA ILE A 93 8.69 1.63 10.88
C ILE A 93 9.18 2.91 10.20
N ASP A 94 10.37 2.87 9.62
CA ASP A 94 10.99 4.01 8.96
C ASP A 94 10.47 4.21 7.53
N ILE A 95 10.04 3.12 6.88
CA ILE A 95 9.60 3.11 5.49
C ILE A 95 8.17 3.65 5.35
N LEU A 96 7.21 3.12 6.11
CA LEU A 96 5.80 3.39 5.87
C LEU A 96 5.43 4.89 5.89
N PRO A 97 5.99 5.74 6.76
CA PRO A 97 5.68 7.17 6.73
C PRO A 97 6.09 7.90 5.45
N LYS A 98 7.03 7.33 4.68
CA LYS A 98 7.64 7.98 3.50
C LYS A 98 7.83 7.03 2.32
N ILE A 99 7.10 5.92 2.29
CA ILE A 99 7.29 4.84 1.30
C ILE A 99 7.21 5.34 -0.16
N GLU A 100 6.38 6.36 -0.41
CA GLU A 100 6.24 6.97 -1.74
C GLU A 100 7.52 7.67 -2.24
N GLN A 101 8.43 8.01 -1.33
CA GLN A 101 9.67 8.74 -1.63
C GLN A 101 10.90 7.85 -1.62
N MET A 102 10.75 6.59 -1.18
CA MET A 102 11.87 5.67 -1.04
C MET A 102 12.13 4.90 -2.32
N LYS A 103 13.42 4.66 -2.55
CA LYS A 103 13.86 3.72 -3.60
C LYS A 103 14.05 2.34 -2.96
N PRO A 104 13.57 1.26 -3.60
CA PRO A 104 13.82 -0.09 -3.10
C PRO A 104 15.31 -0.42 -3.12
N SER A 105 15.77 -1.21 -2.16
CA SER A 105 17.12 -1.76 -2.11
C SER A 105 17.37 -2.76 -3.24
N GLY A 106 16.32 -3.39 -3.75
CA GLY A 106 16.33 -4.32 -4.87
C GLY A 106 14.95 -4.90 -5.16
N PHE A 107 14.94 -5.95 -5.96
CA PHE A 107 13.71 -6.65 -6.34
C PHE A 107 13.88 -8.16 -6.12
N ALA A 108 12.86 -8.80 -5.61
CA ALA A 108 12.77 -10.23 -5.42
C ALA A 108 11.69 -10.83 -6.32
N SER A 109 12.01 -11.98 -6.92
CA SER A 109 11.02 -12.80 -7.63
C SER A 109 10.69 -14.00 -6.76
N LEU A 110 9.46 -14.10 -6.33
CA LEU A 110 9.01 -15.14 -5.40
C LEU A 110 7.82 -15.90 -5.99
N PRO A 111 7.79 -17.23 -5.81
CA PRO A 111 6.69 -18.06 -6.31
C PRO A 111 5.49 -17.98 -5.37
N PHE A 112 4.99 -16.78 -5.08
CA PHE A 112 3.79 -16.63 -4.27
C PHE A 112 2.53 -16.78 -5.10
N THR A 113 1.55 -17.43 -4.53
CA THR A 113 0.18 -17.47 -5.04
C THR A 113 -0.63 -16.26 -4.62
N GLU A 114 -0.24 -15.58 -3.54
CA GLU A 114 -0.88 -14.35 -3.07
C GLU A 114 -0.08 -13.11 -3.51
N ARG A 115 -0.80 -12.05 -3.84
CA ARG A 115 -0.21 -10.77 -4.20
C ARG A 115 0.55 -10.19 -3.01
N CYS A 116 1.80 -9.79 -3.24
CA CYS A 116 2.63 -9.02 -2.34
C CYS A 116 3.09 -7.74 -3.04
N ASP A 117 2.94 -6.59 -2.38
CA ASP A 117 3.27 -5.30 -2.98
C ASP A 117 4.71 -4.88 -2.68
N PHE A 118 5.21 -5.20 -1.48
CA PHE A 118 6.63 -5.03 -1.14
C PHE A 118 7.06 -5.91 0.03
N ILE A 119 8.38 -6.00 0.21
CA ILE A 119 9.03 -6.71 1.31
C ILE A 119 9.81 -5.69 2.14
N ALA A 120 9.63 -5.69 3.45
CA ALA A 120 10.38 -4.84 4.36
C ALA A 120 10.95 -5.65 5.53
N ARG A 121 12.09 -5.20 6.04
CA ARG A 121 12.63 -5.71 7.29
C ARG A 121 11.85 -5.13 8.47
N THR A 122 11.77 -5.87 9.57
CA THR A 122 11.30 -5.33 10.84
C THR A 122 12.21 -5.73 11.98
N SER A 123 12.58 -4.75 12.79
CA SER A 123 13.22 -4.94 14.10
C SER A 123 12.20 -5.10 15.22
N LEU A 124 10.90 -5.01 14.91
CA LEU A 124 9.83 -5.31 15.87
C LEU A 124 9.94 -6.78 16.25
N LYS A 125 10.54 -7.03 17.40
CA LYS A 125 10.79 -8.37 17.94
C LYS A 125 9.45 -9.08 18.16
N THR A 126 9.36 -10.32 17.74
CA THR A 126 8.27 -11.20 18.17
C THR A 126 8.51 -11.64 19.61
N THR A 127 7.46 -11.97 20.34
CA THR A 127 7.55 -12.46 21.72
C THR A 127 8.39 -13.72 21.87
N THR A 128 8.63 -14.46 20.78
CA THR A 128 9.25 -15.78 20.80
C THR A 128 10.70 -15.80 20.35
N ARG A 129 11.16 -14.84 19.54
CA ARG A 129 12.55 -14.82 19.03
C ARG A 129 13.05 -13.40 18.79
N ASN A 130 14.36 -13.23 19.03
CA ASN A 130 15.06 -11.95 18.96
C ASN A 130 15.68 -11.66 17.56
N GLN A 131 15.24 -12.40 16.54
CA GLN A 131 15.79 -12.31 15.19
C GLN A 131 14.99 -11.31 14.33
N PRO A 132 15.68 -10.58 13.42
CA PRO A 132 14.99 -9.72 12.47
C PRO A 132 14.13 -10.56 11.52
N VAL A 133 12.97 -10.03 11.17
CA VAL A 133 12.00 -10.70 10.29
C VAL A 133 11.80 -9.85 9.04
N ARG A 134 11.66 -10.47 7.89
CA ARG A 134 11.14 -9.84 6.68
C ARG A 134 9.64 -10.08 6.60
N LEU A 135 8.90 -9.00 6.43
CA LEU A 135 7.46 -8.99 6.23
C LEU A 135 7.17 -8.82 4.75
N PHE A 136 6.29 -9.63 4.23
CA PHE A 136 5.73 -9.57 2.88
C PHE A 136 4.38 -8.88 3.01
N LEU A 137 4.28 -7.68 2.47
CA LEU A 137 3.19 -6.76 2.75
C LEU A 137 2.35 -6.50 1.49
N ARG A 138 1.03 -6.55 1.67
CA ARG A 138 0.04 -6.17 0.67
C ARG A 138 -0.81 -5.03 1.22
N TYR A 139 -0.97 -3.98 0.42
CA TYR A 139 -1.89 -2.91 0.80
C TYR A 139 -3.32 -3.44 0.87
N GLU A 140 -3.99 -3.12 1.96
CA GLU A 140 -5.39 -3.42 2.18
C GLU A 140 -6.12 -2.14 2.59
N ASP A 141 -7.32 -1.91 2.04
CA ASP A 141 -8.13 -0.79 2.50
C ASP A 141 -8.63 -1.04 3.93
N ALA A 142 -8.68 0.01 4.75
CA ALA A 142 -9.18 -0.10 6.11
C ALA A 142 -10.62 -0.67 6.19
N LEU A 143 -11.40 -0.56 5.11
CA LEU A 143 -12.74 -1.14 5.00
C LEU A 143 -12.74 -2.66 4.75
N HIS A 144 -11.60 -3.24 4.38
CA HIS A 144 -11.46 -4.67 4.05
C HIS A 144 -10.59 -5.42 5.04
N ILE A 145 -10.37 -4.85 6.23
CA ILE A 145 -9.62 -5.51 7.30
C ILE A 145 -10.41 -6.72 7.80
N GLU A 146 -9.73 -7.86 7.84
CA GLU A 146 -10.29 -9.15 8.29
C GLU A 146 -9.79 -9.50 9.69
N SER A 147 -10.66 -10.12 10.50
CA SER A 147 -10.24 -10.71 11.77
C SER A 147 -9.33 -11.92 11.56
N GLU A 148 -8.57 -12.28 12.60
CA GLU A 148 -7.62 -13.40 12.63
C GLU A 148 -6.42 -13.27 11.68
N ARG A 149 -6.24 -12.13 11.00
CA ARG A 149 -5.09 -11.84 10.13
C ARG A 149 -4.10 -10.89 10.80
N GLU A 150 -2.85 -10.94 10.37
CA GLU A 150 -1.80 -10.02 10.81
C GLU A 150 -1.71 -8.81 9.89
N TYR A 151 -1.57 -7.63 10.48
CA TYR A 151 -1.43 -6.35 9.77
C TYR A 151 -0.30 -5.51 10.32
N VAL A 152 0.26 -4.67 9.46
CA VAL A 152 1.05 -3.52 9.86
C VAL A 152 0.23 -2.27 9.56
N PHE A 153 -0.11 -1.52 10.60
CA PHE A 153 -0.82 -0.25 10.49
C PHE A 153 0.14 0.91 10.64
N TYR A 154 0.05 1.88 9.75
CA TYR A 154 0.59 3.22 9.97
C TYR A 154 -0.52 4.10 10.50
N THR A 155 -0.38 4.56 11.72
CA THR A 155 -1.36 5.35 12.47
C THR A 155 -0.80 6.74 12.79
N PHE A 156 -1.63 7.62 13.38
CA PHE A 156 -1.15 8.90 13.93
C PHE A 156 -0.12 8.70 15.05
N GLY A 157 -0.19 7.60 15.80
CA GLY A 157 0.75 7.24 16.87
C GLY A 157 2.01 6.53 16.42
N GLY A 158 2.14 6.21 15.12
CA GLY A 158 3.27 5.48 14.55
C GLY A 158 2.89 4.16 13.89
N VAL A 159 3.88 3.30 13.70
CA VAL A 159 3.70 1.99 13.03
C VAL A 159 3.45 0.91 14.07
N ILE A 160 2.42 0.10 13.84
CA ILE A 160 1.98 -0.99 14.72
C ILE A 160 1.94 -2.28 13.91
N TRP A 161 2.61 -3.33 14.39
CA TRP A 161 2.44 -4.69 13.89
C TRP A 161 1.56 -5.48 14.85
N CYS A 162 0.44 -5.98 14.36
CA CYS A 162 -0.58 -6.62 15.21
C CYS A 162 -1.32 -7.75 14.49
N LYS A 163 -1.99 -8.56 15.29
CA LYS A 163 -3.04 -9.47 14.84
C LYS A 163 -4.40 -8.83 15.16
N VAL A 164 -5.29 -8.75 14.17
CA VAL A 164 -6.66 -8.28 14.38
C VAL A 164 -7.48 -9.40 15.00
N VAL A 165 -8.10 -9.12 16.14
CA VAL A 165 -8.95 -10.07 16.87
C VAL A 165 -10.40 -9.92 16.45
N SER A 166 -10.88 -8.67 16.40
CA SER A 166 -12.24 -8.38 15.94
C SER A 166 -12.32 -7.03 15.23
N VAL A 167 -13.27 -6.92 14.33
CA VAL A 167 -13.58 -5.71 13.57
C VAL A 167 -14.94 -5.22 13.98
N ASN A 168 -15.04 -3.98 14.45
CA ASN A 168 -16.28 -3.29 14.77
C ASN A 168 -16.55 -2.17 13.75
N ALA A 169 -17.69 -1.52 13.85
CA ALA A 169 -18.08 -0.47 12.88
C ALA A 169 -17.11 0.71 12.80
N SER A 170 -16.45 1.08 13.91
CA SER A 170 -15.53 2.22 13.99
C SER A 170 -14.15 1.89 14.56
N SER A 171 -13.96 0.67 15.10
CA SER A 171 -12.74 0.30 15.81
C SER A 171 -12.31 -1.14 15.54
N LEU A 172 -11.05 -1.42 15.81
CA LEU A 172 -10.46 -2.76 15.79
C LEU A 172 -9.97 -3.13 17.18
N SER A 173 -10.28 -4.35 17.61
CA SER A 173 -9.58 -4.97 18.74
C SER A 173 -8.38 -5.74 18.20
N ILE A 174 -7.19 -5.40 18.65
CA ILE A 174 -5.93 -5.96 18.14
C ILE A 174 -5.06 -6.51 19.26
N THR A 175 -4.20 -7.46 18.90
CA THR A 175 -3.12 -7.96 19.75
C THR A 175 -1.79 -7.53 19.14
N LEU A 176 -0.99 -6.77 19.88
CA LEU A 176 0.35 -6.37 19.45
C LEU A 176 1.27 -7.59 19.36
N VAL A 177 1.90 -7.81 18.21
CA VAL A 177 2.82 -8.95 18.00
C VAL A 177 4.02 -8.88 18.93
N LYS A 178 4.51 -7.67 19.24
CA LYS A 178 5.70 -7.46 20.09
C LYS A 178 5.46 -7.82 21.56
N SER A 179 4.33 -7.44 22.14
CA SER A 179 4.06 -7.54 23.58
C SER A 179 2.98 -8.55 23.95
N GLY A 180 2.19 -8.99 22.97
CA GLY A 180 0.98 -9.78 23.24
C GLY A 180 -0.15 -8.97 23.89
N GLN A 181 0.01 -7.66 24.04
CA GLN A 181 -0.98 -6.79 24.66
C GLN A 181 -2.18 -6.62 23.74
N HIS A 182 -3.38 -6.70 24.32
CA HIS A 182 -4.63 -6.37 23.65
C HIS A 182 -4.94 -4.88 23.80
N ILE A 183 -5.25 -4.22 22.71
CA ILE A 183 -5.68 -2.82 22.67
C ILE A 183 -6.77 -2.63 21.62
N ASP A 184 -7.56 -1.57 21.76
CA ASP A 184 -8.50 -1.12 20.75
C ASP A 184 -7.94 0.11 20.05
N ILE A 185 -8.13 0.19 18.73
CA ILE A 185 -7.76 1.34 17.91
C ILE A 185 -8.95 1.77 17.05
N GLU A 186 -9.10 3.07 16.87
CA GLU A 186 -10.13 3.62 16.00
C GLU A 186 -9.71 3.47 14.53
N LEU A 187 -10.64 3.13 13.64
CA LEU A 187 -10.37 3.05 12.21
C LEU A 187 -9.91 4.39 11.63
N THR A 188 -10.38 5.50 12.21
CA THR A 188 -9.98 6.86 11.81
C THR A 188 -8.52 7.18 12.12
N ASP A 189 -7.89 6.46 13.04
CA ASP A 189 -6.47 6.63 13.37
C ASP A 189 -5.55 5.94 12.36
N ILE A 190 -6.08 5.02 11.57
CA ILE A 190 -5.33 4.25 10.58
C ILE A 190 -5.18 5.07 9.30
N ARG A 191 -3.95 5.42 8.96
CA ARG A 191 -3.59 6.11 7.72
C ARG A 191 -3.35 5.16 6.56
N GLN A 192 -2.71 4.03 6.86
CA GLN A 192 -2.43 2.96 5.90
C GLN A 192 -2.52 1.62 6.61
N SER A 193 -3.08 0.63 5.93
CA SER A 193 -3.14 -0.74 6.39
C SER A 193 -2.47 -1.69 5.40
N TRP A 194 -1.63 -2.56 5.93
CA TRP A 194 -0.84 -3.50 5.16
C TRP A 194 -1.03 -4.91 5.73
N LEU A 195 -1.65 -5.79 4.96
CA LEU A 195 -1.79 -7.19 5.33
C LEU A 195 -0.41 -7.87 5.27
N VAL A 196 -0.06 -8.60 6.31
CA VAL A 196 1.11 -9.48 6.31
C VAL A 196 0.74 -10.78 5.62
N VAL A 197 1.15 -10.90 4.36
CA VAL A 197 0.88 -12.09 3.53
C VAL A 197 1.76 -13.26 3.98
N ALA A 198 3.02 -12.97 4.28
CA ALA A 198 3.98 -13.92 4.80
C ALA A 198 5.04 -13.23 5.65
N ARG A 199 5.77 -14.03 6.42
CA ARG A 199 6.95 -13.59 7.16
C ARG A 199 8.07 -14.60 7.02
N MET A 200 9.31 -14.10 7.00
CA MET A 200 10.51 -14.91 6.91
C MET A 200 11.52 -14.44 7.95
N GLU A 201 11.98 -15.36 8.79
CA GLU A 201 13.07 -15.11 9.73
C GLU A 201 14.38 -14.99 8.92
N ILE A 202 15.26 -14.07 9.35
CA ILE A 202 16.56 -13.85 8.71
C ILE A 202 17.59 -14.44 9.68
N ASP A 203 18.35 -15.43 9.20
CA ASP A 203 19.45 -16.03 9.95
C ASP A 203 20.64 -15.06 10.09
#